data_4405747a7539b1b7ed0904c6186b9ac9
#
_entry.id   4405747a7539b1b7ed0904c6186b9ac9
#
_cell.length_a   1.000
_cell.length_b   1.000
_cell.length_c   1.000
_cell.angle_alpha   90.00
_cell.angle_beta   90.00
_cell.angle_gamma   90.00
#
_symmetry.space_group_name_H-M   'P 1'
#
loop_
_entity.id
_entity.type
_entity.pdbx_description
1 polymer ?
#
loop_
_entity_poly.entity_id
_entity_poly.type
_entity_poly.pdbx_seq_one_letter_code
_entity_poly.pdbx_strand_id
1 'polypeptide(L)'
;MPLRPDRTARLLPALLAAWLCLAPAAAEERAPAVELTVYTTAEQEHLRLYKDAFEKANPGIHIHWVRNASGVLTDRLLAEREAGGADAVWGLAATSLIRLGREGLLLPYAPAGLEAIDPRFRDTADTPAWIGTNIWSSVVCLNRAAHPGVPAPTAWRDLADPAFRGLVSMPNPLSSGTGYLMVAGWIQMMGEEEAWRFMDALDLNVETYAISASKPCRMAAVGRVAAGLSFEYRAAQLKAEGAPIDILLPAEGLGWDMEAAAVLRWTDAPEAARRLMDFAASEAANRLYATNYAIVAHTGVTPSLEFLPPGLKDRLLAQDIAWASDNRERILAEWRRRYGAKVEEP
;
A
#
# COMPACT_ATOMS: atom_id res chain seq x y z
N MET A 1 -82.58 -58.08 57.21
CA MET A 1 -81.86 -58.43 56.02
C MET A 1 -81.22 -57.11 55.50
N PRO A 2 -79.94 -56.98 55.55
CA PRO A 2 -79.29 -55.69 55.51
C PRO A 2 -78.74 -55.33 54.15
N LEU A 3 -78.82 -54.04 53.81
CA LEU A 3 -78.24 -53.43 52.68
C LEU A 3 -76.95 -52.69 53.08
N ARG A 4 -75.90 -52.95 52.36
CA ARG A 4 -74.58 -52.32 52.53
C ARG A 4 -74.53 -50.93 51.91
N PRO A 5 -73.79 -49.96 52.49
CA PRO A 5 -73.50 -48.71 51.83
C PRO A 5 -72.19 -48.77 50.99
N ASP A 6 -72.27 -48.19 49.85
CA ASP A 6 -71.24 -48.04 48.85
C ASP A 6 -70.24 -46.93 49.22
N ARG A 7 -68.94 -47.23 49.19
CA ARG A 7 -67.84 -46.24 49.40
C ARG A 7 -67.27 -45.86 48.06
N THR A 8 -67.65 -44.72 47.56
CA THR A 8 -66.98 -44.08 46.42
C THR A 8 -65.74 -43.27 46.89
N ALA A 9 -64.55 -43.78 46.61
CA ALA A 9 -63.29 -43.06 46.78
C ALA A 9 -63.12 -42.03 45.67
N ARG A 10 -63.05 -40.78 46.06
CA ARG A 10 -62.65 -39.66 45.12
C ARG A 10 -61.12 -39.59 45.08
N LEU A 11 -60.57 -39.89 43.92
CA LEU A 11 -59.18 -39.62 43.55
C LEU A 11 -59.07 -38.16 43.13
N LEU A 12 -58.25 -37.35 43.82
CA LEU A 12 -57.77 -36.04 43.39
C LEU A 12 -56.57 -36.23 42.46
N PRO A 13 -56.51 -35.56 41.32
CA PRO A 13 -55.29 -35.51 40.53
C PRO A 13 -54.32 -34.46 41.11
N ALA A 14 -53.12 -34.90 41.47
CA ALA A 14 -52.01 -34.00 41.83
C ALA A 14 -51.45 -33.35 40.54
N LEU A 15 -51.68 -32.07 40.39
CA LEU A 15 -51.05 -31.24 39.36
C LEU A 15 -49.61 -30.98 39.78
N LEU A 16 -48.63 -31.67 39.16
CA LEU A 16 -47.22 -31.31 39.19
C LEU A 16 -47.00 -30.09 38.30
N ALA A 17 -46.84 -28.92 38.90
CA ALA A 17 -46.36 -27.72 38.18
C ALA A 17 -44.84 -27.86 37.94
N ALA A 18 -44.43 -28.20 36.70
CA ALA A 18 -43.06 -28.15 36.27
C ALA A 18 -42.66 -26.68 36.07
N TRP A 19 -41.91 -26.11 37.00
CA TRP A 19 -41.22 -24.85 36.86
C TRP A 19 -40.05 -25.05 35.88
N LEU A 20 -40.21 -24.68 34.61
CA LEU A 20 -39.08 -24.46 33.70
C LEU A 20 -38.32 -23.24 34.21
N CYS A 21 -37.16 -23.45 34.82
CA CYS A 21 -36.17 -22.40 35.01
C CYS A 21 -35.61 -22.03 33.63
N LEU A 22 -36.18 -21.00 32.97
CA LEU A 22 -35.47 -20.27 31.93
C LEU A 22 -34.30 -19.57 32.62
N ALA A 23 -33.10 -20.17 32.56
CA ALA A 23 -31.87 -19.42 32.79
C ALA A 23 -31.81 -18.27 31.76
N PRO A 24 -31.61 -17.01 32.19
CA PRO A 24 -31.34 -15.96 31.26
C PRO A 24 -30.08 -16.35 30.49
N ALA A 25 -30.15 -16.43 29.17
CA ALA A 25 -28.97 -16.48 28.32
C ALA A 25 -28.10 -15.27 28.71
N ALA A 26 -26.93 -15.54 29.30
CA ALA A 26 -25.95 -14.51 29.56
C ALA A 26 -25.71 -13.81 28.23
N ALA A 27 -26.13 -12.57 28.09
CA ALA A 27 -25.72 -11.72 27.00
C ALA A 27 -24.19 -11.69 27.09
N GLU A 28 -23.53 -12.29 26.13
CA GLU A 28 -22.10 -12.15 25.95
C GLU A 28 -21.83 -10.66 25.86
N GLU A 29 -21.25 -10.10 26.90
CA GLU A 29 -20.88 -8.69 26.98
C GLU A 29 -19.85 -8.47 25.88
N ARG A 30 -20.31 -7.97 24.74
CA ARG A 30 -19.44 -7.69 23.60
C ARG A 30 -18.38 -6.71 24.08
N ALA A 31 -17.11 -7.12 24.06
CA ALA A 31 -16.00 -6.22 24.34
C ALA A 31 -16.18 -4.91 23.57
N PRO A 32 -15.84 -3.76 24.16
CA PRO A 32 -15.97 -2.47 23.49
C PRO A 32 -15.23 -2.50 22.15
N ALA A 33 -15.85 -1.92 21.13
CA ALA A 33 -15.23 -1.82 19.80
C ALA A 33 -13.95 -0.99 19.89
N VAL A 34 -12.89 -1.46 19.21
CA VAL A 34 -11.60 -0.79 19.15
C VAL A 34 -11.50 -0.08 17.80
N GLU A 35 -11.23 1.22 17.81
CA GLU A 35 -10.93 2.00 16.61
C GLU A 35 -9.40 2.06 16.41
N LEU A 36 -8.93 1.67 15.21
CA LEU A 36 -7.54 1.82 14.80
C LEU A 36 -7.41 2.96 13.80
N THR A 37 -6.61 3.96 14.10
CA THR A 37 -6.18 4.96 13.12
C THR A 37 -5.01 4.39 12.32
N VAL A 38 -5.23 4.17 11.02
CA VAL A 38 -4.27 3.52 10.12
C VAL A 38 -3.85 4.47 9.00
N TYR A 39 -2.56 4.76 8.94
CA TYR A 39 -2.00 5.58 7.86
C TYR A 39 -1.70 4.74 6.63
N THR A 40 -2.06 5.26 5.44
CA THR A 40 -1.95 4.51 4.19
C THR A 40 -1.65 5.39 2.99
N THR A 41 -0.93 4.83 2.02
CA THR A 41 -0.76 5.41 0.68
C THR A 41 -1.61 4.69 -0.37
N ALA A 42 -2.27 3.59 0.01
CA ALA A 42 -3.10 2.80 -0.91
C ALA A 42 -4.12 3.67 -1.65
N GLU A 43 -4.46 3.30 -2.86
CA GLU A 43 -5.40 4.06 -3.67
C GLU A 43 -6.80 4.03 -3.06
N GLN A 44 -7.51 5.16 -3.13
CA GLN A 44 -8.79 5.40 -2.46
C GLN A 44 -9.84 4.31 -2.77
N GLU A 45 -9.84 3.82 -3.99
CA GLU A 45 -10.76 2.78 -4.46
C GLU A 45 -10.58 1.42 -3.78
N HIS A 46 -9.39 1.15 -3.20
CA HIS A 46 -9.09 -0.12 -2.53
C HIS A 46 -9.38 -0.11 -1.03
N LEU A 47 -9.40 1.08 -0.40
CA LEU A 47 -9.49 1.21 1.06
C LEU A 47 -10.74 0.56 1.64
N ARG A 48 -11.86 0.68 0.95
CA ARG A 48 -13.12 0.04 1.38
C ARG A 48 -12.99 -1.47 1.37
N LEU A 49 -12.44 -2.04 0.30
CA LEU A 49 -12.27 -3.49 0.16
C LEU A 49 -11.40 -4.07 1.28
N TYR A 50 -10.29 -3.41 1.58
CA TYR A 50 -9.36 -3.83 2.64
C TYR A 50 -10.01 -3.73 4.02
N LYS A 51 -10.69 -2.61 4.30
CA LYS A 51 -11.42 -2.39 5.54
C LYS A 51 -12.50 -3.45 5.76
N ASP A 52 -13.40 -3.63 4.78
CA ASP A 52 -14.52 -4.55 4.89
C ASP A 52 -14.02 -6.00 5.14
N ALA A 53 -12.94 -6.40 4.46
CA ALA A 53 -12.36 -7.73 4.63
C ALA A 53 -11.69 -7.90 6.00
N PHE A 54 -10.95 -6.90 6.47
CA PHE A 54 -10.33 -6.93 7.79
C PHE A 54 -11.36 -6.96 8.92
N GLU A 55 -12.34 -6.05 8.90
CA GLU A 55 -13.37 -5.94 9.95
C GLU A 55 -14.27 -7.18 10.00
N LYS A 56 -14.54 -7.80 8.85
CA LYS A 56 -15.23 -9.08 8.80
C LYS A 56 -14.44 -10.21 9.47
N ALA A 57 -13.13 -10.22 9.28
CA ALA A 57 -12.24 -11.22 9.89
C ALA A 57 -11.97 -10.95 11.38
N ASN A 58 -12.14 -9.70 11.84
CA ASN A 58 -11.84 -9.24 13.20
C ASN A 58 -13.01 -8.44 13.78
N PRO A 59 -14.13 -9.08 14.13
CA PRO A 59 -15.30 -8.41 14.68
C PRO A 59 -14.95 -7.61 15.95
N GLY A 60 -15.37 -6.34 15.99
CA GLY A 60 -15.10 -5.42 17.09
C GLY A 60 -13.84 -4.58 16.94
N ILE A 61 -13.09 -4.73 15.83
CA ILE A 61 -11.98 -3.83 15.49
C ILE A 61 -12.36 -3.08 14.20
N HIS A 62 -12.28 -1.75 14.23
CA HIS A 62 -12.64 -0.87 13.13
C HIS A 62 -11.45 -0.04 12.67
N ILE A 63 -11.34 0.20 11.35
CA ILE A 63 -10.27 1.00 10.78
C ILE A 63 -10.78 2.41 10.46
N HIS A 64 -10.05 3.41 10.95
CA HIS A 64 -10.12 4.78 10.48
C HIS A 64 -8.90 5.08 9.60
N TRP A 65 -9.13 5.25 8.27
CA TRP A 65 -8.07 5.53 7.33
C TRP A 65 -7.65 6.98 7.33
N VAL A 66 -6.33 7.22 7.40
CA VAL A 66 -5.72 8.51 7.07
C VAL A 66 -4.83 8.32 5.87
N ARG A 67 -5.29 8.81 4.71
CA ARG A 67 -4.60 8.62 3.44
C ARG A 67 -3.84 9.86 3.02
N ASN A 68 -2.56 9.67 2.63
CA ASN A 68 -1.77 10.70 1.96
C ASN A 68 -0.61 10.03 1.18
N ALA A 69 0.25 10.81 0.50
CA ALA A 69 1.45 10.33 -0.15
C ALA A 69 2.53 9.94 0.88
N SER A 70 3.41 8.97 0.52
CA SER A 70 4.40 8.39 1.44
C SER A 70 5.29 9.42 2.14
N GLY A 71 5.82 10.40 1.41
CA GLY A 71 6.67 11.43 2.00
C GLY A 71 5.94 12.24 3.06
N VAL A 72 4.70 12.67 2.75
CA VAL A 72 3.85 13.45 3.67
C VAL A 72 3.54 12.65 4.95
N LEU A 73 3.18 11.36 4.80
CA LEU A 73 2.89 10.52 5.97
C LEU A 73 4.16 10.23 6.78
N THR A 74 5.29 10.03 6.13
CA THR A 74 6.57 9.81 6.82
C THR A 74 6.95 11.02 7.67
N ASP A 75 6.90 12.22 7.10
CA ASP A 75 7.21 13.46 7.81
C ASP A 75 6.23 13.69 8.96
N ARG A 76 4.96 13.40 8.74
CA ARG A 76 3.92 13.47 9.77
C ARG A 76 4.19 12.49 10.94
N LEU A 77 4.49 11.23 10.66
CA LEU A 77 4.81 10.23 11.69
C LEU A 77 6.06 10.61 12.50
N LEU A 78 7.08 11.19 11.85
CA LEU A 78 8.26 11.71 12.54
C LEU A 78 7.93 12.89 13.47
N ALA A 79 7.00 13.76 13.08
CA ALA A 79 6.55 14.90 13.89
C ALA A 79 5.62 14.47 15.05
N GLU A 80 4.80 13.43 14.84
CA GLU A 80 3.82 12.93 15.82
C GLU A 80 4.40 11.97 16.86
N ARG A 81 5.70 11.62 16.81
CA ARG A 81 6.34 10.59 17.66
C ARG A 81 6.13 10.76 19.17
N GLU A 82 5.85 11.97 19.66
CA GLU A 82 5.59 12.27 21.07
C GLU A 82 4.10 12.46 21.38
N ALA A 83 3.29 12.79 20.37
CA ALA A 83 1.87 13.11 20.53
C ALA A 83 0.94 11.93 20.27
N GLY A 84 1.44 10.91 19.58
CA GLY A 84 0.59 9.85 19.05
C GLY A 84 -0.27 10.36 17.87
N GLY A 85 -0.87 9.48 17.10
CA GLY A 85 -1.72 9.90 15.98
C GLY A 85 -2.25 8.71 15.19
N ALA A 86 -1.37 7.78 14.83
CA ALA A 86 -1.73 6.52 14.19
C ALA A 86 -1.38 5.35 15.09
N ASP A 87 -2.11 4.24 14.96
CA ASP A 87 -1.84 2.97 15.63
C ASP A 87 -0.96 2.07 14.77
N ALA A 88 -1.16 2.13 13.48
CA ALA A 88 -0.48 1.30 12.52
C ALA A 88 -0.33 2.02 11.16
N VAL A 89 0.52 1.44 10.33
CA VAL A 89 0.66 1.78 8.91
C VAL A 89 0.29 0.55 8.10
N TRP A 90 -0.49 0.73 7.05
CA TRP A 90 -0.77 -0.33 6.10
C TRP A 90 -0.74 0.23 4.68
N GLY A 91 0.34 -0.09 3.94
CA GLY A 91 0.59 0.43 2.61
C GLY A 91 1.40 1.72 2.60
N LEU A 92 2.50 1.78 3.35
CA LEU A 92 3.51 2.83 3.25
C LEU A 92 4.77 2.24 2.60
N ALA A 93 5.54 3.06 1.88
CA ALA A 93 6.78 2.61 1.26
C ALA A 93 7.74 2.00 2.29
N ALA A 94 8.33 0.83 1.99
CA ALA A 94 9.26 0.16 2.90
C ALA A 94 10.49 1.01 3.22
N THR A 95 10.98 1.81 2.27
CA THR A 95 12.04 2.80 2.52
C THR A 95 11.69 3.80 3.63
N SER A 96 10.41 4.17 3.74
CA SER A 96 9.90 5.00 4.85
C SER A 96 9.87 4.23 6.16
N LEU A 97 9.42 2.97 6.16
CA LEU A 97 9.38 2.14 7.36
C LEU A 97 10.78 1.79 7.88
N ILE A 98 11.75 1.58 7.01
CA ILE A 98 13.17 1.43 7.39
C ILE A 98 13.64 2.67 8.18
N ARG A 99 13.34 3.88 7.69
CA ARG A 99 13.65 5.13 8.39
C ARG A 99 12.96 5.21 9.75
N LEU A 100 11.65 4.99 9.80
CA LEU A 100 10.86 5.01 11.04
C LEU A 100 11.36 3.95 12.04
N GLY A 101 11.77 2.78 11.58
CA GLY A 101 12.36 1.72 12.39
C GLY A 101 13.68 2.15 13.04
N ARG A 102 14.57 2.83 12.29
CA ARG A 102 15.83 3.39 12.81
C ARG A 102 15.62 4.48 13.86
N GLU A 103 14.57 5.26 13.72
CA GLU A 103 14.13 6.24 14.73
C GLU A 103 13.43 5.57 15.94
N GLY A 104 13.30 4.24 15.93
CA GLY A 104 12.68 3.47 17.02
C GLY A 104 11.16 3.65 17.13
N LEU A 105 10.48 4.06 16.07
CA LEU A 105 9.05 4.38 16.08
C LEU A 105 8.15 3.17 15.79
N LEU A 106 8.73 2.05 15.35
CA LEU A 106 8.00 0.82 15.06
C LEU A 106 8.05 -0.15 16.23
N LEU A 107 6.95 -0.88 16.44
CA LEU A 107 6.85 -1.96 17.41
C LEU A 107 7.17 -3.29 16.70
N PRO A 108 8.29 -3.98 17.02
CA PRO A 108 8.60 -5.27 16.41
C PRO A 108 7.51 -6.29 16.70
N TYR A 109 7.06 -6.97 15.66
CA TYR A 109 6.06 -8.02 15.74
C TYR A 109 6.18 -8.98 14.55
N ALA A 110 6.32 -10.26 14.83
CA ALA A 110 6.28 -11.31 13.81
C ALA A 110 4.82 -11.75 13.59
N PRO A 111 4.17 -11.34 12.49
CA PRO A 111 2.79 -11.71 12.25
C PRO A 111 2.61 -13.20 11.97
N ALA A 112 1.41 -13.71 12.24
CA ALA A 112 1.02 -15.05 11.82
C ALA A 112 1.13 -15.17 10.29
N GLY A 113 1.75 -16.25 9.79
CA GLY A 113 1.98 -16.45 8.36
C GLY A 113 3.22 -15.74 7.80
N LEU A 114 4.09 -15.20 8.66
CA LEU A 114 5.34 -14.54 8.23
C LEU A 114 6.20 -15.45 7.32
N GLU A 115 6.17 -16.76 7.51
CA GLU A 115 6.90 -17.76 6.71
C GLU A 115 6.43 -17.82 5.25
N ALA A 116 5.19 -17.39 4.97
CA ALA A 116 4.65 -17.31 3.62
C ALA A 116 4.99 -15.99 2.91
N ILE A 117 5.53 -15.00 3.63
CA ILE A 117 6.04 -13.77 3.03
C ILE A 117 7.48 -14.00 2.52
N ASP A 118 7.71 -13.71 1.25
CA ASP A 118 9.04 -13.81 0.65
C ASP A 118 10.07 -13.05 1.51
N PRO A 119 11.19 -13.66 1.89
CA PRO A 119 12.22 -13.02 2.72
C PRO A 119 12.74 -11.69 2.19
N ARG A 120 12.66 -11.45 0.88
CA ARG A 120 13.05 -10.17 0.27
C ARG A 120 12.10 -9.02 0.61
N PHE A 121 10.89 -9.33 1.07
CA PHE A 121 9.80 -8.38 1.29
C PHE A 121 9.44 -8.22 2.76
N ARG A 122 10.41 -8.37 3.64
CA ARG A 122 10.24 -8.15 5.08
C ARG A 122 11.52 -7.61 5.71
N ASP A 123 11.39 -7.06 6.89
CA ASP A 123 12.53 -6.68 7.71
C ASP A 123 13.41 -7.89 7.99
N THR A 124 14.72 -7.67 7.97
CA THR A 124 15.74 -8.71 8.16
C THR A 124 16.06 -9.00 9.63
N ALA A 125 15.46 -8.24 10.58
CA ALA A 125 15.62 -8.49 12.01
C ALA A 125 14.97 -9.83 12.43
N ASP A 126 15.46 -10.45 13.50
CA ASP A 126 14.90 -11.70 14.05
C ASP A 126 13.39 -11.57 14.36
N THR A 127 12.98 -10.43 14.91
CA THR A 127 11.58 -10.02 15.01
C THR A 127 11.39 -8.81 14.10
N PRO A 128 10.70 -8.95 12.96
CA PRO A 128 10.57 -7.88 12.00
C PRO A 128 9.75 -6.72 12.58
N ALA A 129 10.17 -5.51 12.30
CA ALA A 129 9.42 -4.30 12.65
C ALA A 129 8.41 -3.92 11.57
N TRP A 130 8.55 -4.46 10.36
CA TRP A 130 7.64 -4.24 9.22
C TRP A 130 7.63 -5.47 8.29
N ILE A 131 6.56 -5.60 7.52
CA ILE A 131 6.42 -6.58 6.44
C ILE A 131 5.96 -5.88 5.16
N GLY A 132 6.47 -6.32 4.02
CA GLY A 132 5.95 -5.94 2.71
C GLY A 132 4.61 -6.62 2.42
N THR A 133 3.76 -5.94 1.67
CA THR A 133 2.46 -6.46 1.22
C THR A 133 2.43 -6.69 -0.28
N ASN A 134 2.84 -5.71 -1.05
CA ASN A 134 2.95 -5.76 -2.49
C ASN A 134 4.06 -4.85 -2.99
N ILE A 135 4.64 -5.23 -4.14
CA ILE A 135 5.68 -4.44 -4.81
C ILE A 135 5.01 -3.49 -5.78
N TRP A 136 5.61 -2.36 -5.99
CA TRP A 136 5.35 -1.47 -7.09
C TRP A 136 6.66 -1.03 -7.77
N SER A 137 6.62 -0.92 -9.09
CA SER A 137 7.78 -0.59 -9.92
C SER A 137 7.50 0.58 -10.84
N SER A 138 8.54 1.33 -11.18
CA SER A 138 8.42 2.47 -12.06
C SER A 138 8.21 2.05 -13.52
N VAL A 139 7.21 2.64 -14.18
CA VAL A 139 6.92 2.42 -15.61
C VAL A 139 6.62 3.75 -16.30
N VAL A 140 6.59 3.72 -17.63
CA VAL A 140 6.15 4.85 -18.46
C VAL A 140 4.78 4.53 -19.07
N CYS A 141 3.79 5.39 -18.79
CA CYS A 141 2.48 5.40 -19.45
C CYS A 141 2.58 6.33 -20.67
N LEU A 142 2.59 5.79 -21.87
CA LEU A 142 2.74 6.55 -23.12
C LEU A 142 1.41 6.63 -23.89
N ASN A 143 0.94 7.82 -24.24
CA ASN A 143 -0.22 8.04 -25.09
C ASN A 143 0.16 8.58 -26.45
N ARG A 144 0.42 7.69 -27.40
CA ARG A 144 0.73 8.06 -28.78
C ARG A 144 -0.49 8.46 -29.61
N ALA A 145 -1.68 8.06 -29.18
CA ALA A 145 -2.92 8.45 -29.88
C ALA A 145 -3.13 9.97 -29.79
N ALA A 146 -2.89 10.57 -28.62
CA ALA A 146 -2.97 12.01 -28.42
C ALA A 146 -1.72 12.76 -28.92
N HIS A 147 -0.56 12.10 -28.94
CA HIS A 147 0.73 12.70 -29.30
C HIS A 147 1.48 11.86 -30.37
N PRO A 148 0.98 11.78 -31.62
CA PRO A 148 1.51 10.86 -32.63
C PRO A 148 2.93 11.20 -33.09
N GLY A 149 3.41 12.43 -32.85
CA GLY A 149 4.76 12.87 -33.20
C GLY A 149 5.85 12.48 -32.18
N VAL A 150 5.46 11.91 -31.02
CA VAL A 150 6.40 11.56 -29.98
C VAL A 150 6.88 10.12 -30.18
N PRO A 151 8.22 9.84 -30.15
CA PRO A 151 8.73 8.47 -30.26
C PRO A 151 8.35 7.63 -29.05
N ALA A 152 8.29 6.31 -29.21
CA ALA A 152 8.15 5.39 -28.08
C ALA A 152 9.52 5.22 -27.38
N PRO A 153 9.69 5.65 -26.11
CA PRO A 153 10.95 5.49 -25.40
C PRO A 153 11.19 4.00 -25.11
N THR A 154 12.41 3.54 -25.31
CA THR A 154 12.87 2.19 -24.98
C THR A 154 13.75 2.15 -23.75
N ALA A 155 14.29 3.31 -23.37
CA ALA A 155 15.19 3.54 -22.26
C ALA A 155 14.74 4.79 -21.48
N TRP A 156 15.14 4.91 -20.20
CA TRP A 156 14.86 6.13 -19.42
C TRP A 156 15.44 7.37 -20.11
N ARG A 157 16.62 7.25 -20.68
CA ARG A 157 17.33 8.37 -21.34
C ARG A 157 16.58 8.91 -22.56
N ASP A 158 15.75 8.12 -23.20
CA ASP A 158 14.95 8.55 -24.35
C ASP A 158 13.93 9.64 -23.97
N LEU A 159 13.51 9.70 -22.70
CA LEU A 159 12.62 10.75 -22.20
C LEU A 159 13.28 12.14 -22.15
N ALA A 160 14.60 12.21 -22.29
CA ALA A 160 15.33 13.46 -22.42
C ALA A 160 15.33 14.03 -23.88
N ASP A 161 14.78 13.29 -24.86
CA ASP A 161 14.65 13.77 -26.24
C ASP A 161 13.79 15.04 -26.29
N PRO A 162 14.22 16.09 -27.03
CA PRO A 162 13.44 17.33 -27.20
C PRO A 162 12.01 17.14 -27.73
N ALA A 163 11.70 16.02 -28.39
CA ALA A 163 10.35 15.67 -28.84
C ALA A 163 9.34 15.56 -27.65
N PHE A 164 9.83 15.35 -26.43
CA PHE A 164 9.02 15.30 -25.21
C PHE A 164 8.88 16.65 -24.50
N ARG A 165 9.38 17.74 -25.04
CA ARG A 165 9.40 19.04 -24.35
C ARG A 165 8.00 19.48 -23.87
N GLY A 166 7.84 19.61 -22.52
CA GLY A 166 6.58 19.95 -21.87
C GLY A 166 5.51 18.84 -21.95
N LEU A 167 5.88 17.62 -22.35
CA LEU A 167 4.97 16.49 -22.53
C LEU A 167 5.24 15.32 -21.59
N VAL A 168 6.06 15.52 -20.56
CA VAL A 168 6.33 14.53 -19.52
C VAL A 168 5.73 15.01 -18.20
N SER A 169 5.16 14.10 -17.44
CA SER A 169 4.86 14.31 -16.01
C SER A 169 5.43 13.15 -15.21
N MET A 170 5.93 13.44 -14.01
CA MET A 170 6.39 12.42 -13.07
C MET A 170 5.97 12.78 -11.64
N PRO A 171 5.94 11.80 -10.72
CA PRO A 171 5.65 12.09 -9.32
C PRO A 171 6.75 12.96 -8.70
N ASN A 172 6.36 13.91 -7.87
CA ASN A 172 7.28 14.73 -7.08
C ASN A 172 8.00 13.86 -6.03
N PRO A 173 9.33 13.71 -6.07
CA PRO A 173 10.09 12.90 -5.11
C PRO A 173 9.95 13.36 -3.64
N LEU A 174 9.64 14.63 -3.41
CA LEU A 174 9.49 15.18 -2.06
C LEU A 174 8.23 14.65 -1.36
N SER A 175 7.14 14.45 -2.12
CA SER A 175 5.86 13.98 -1.58
C SER A 175 5.62 12.50 -1.87
N SER A 176 6.04 12.00 -3.03
CA SER A 176 5.73 10.66 -3.52
C SER A 176 6.87 9.66 -3.30
N GLY A 177 6.55 8.52 -2.69
CA GLY A 177 7.48 7.39 -2.60
C GLY A 177 7.93 6.90 -3.98
N THR A 178 7.01 6.83 -4.96
CA THR A 178 7.33 6.44 -6.34
C THR A 178 8.28 7.45 -6.99
N GLY A 179 8.04 8.74 -6.81
CA GLY A 179 8.94 9.77 -7.32
C GLY A 179 10.34 9.67 -6.74
N TYR A 180 10.43 9.50 -5.41
CA TYR A 180 11.72 9.31 -4.75
C TYR A 180 12.45 8.08 -5.26
N LEU A 181 11.75 6.96 -5.41
CA LEU A 181 12.37 5.72 -5.82
C LEU A 181 12.85 5.73 -7.28
N MET A 182 12.17 6.45 -8.17
CA MET A 182 12.68 6.68 -9.52
C MET A 182 14.05 7.35 -9.47
N VAL A 183 14.18 8.42 -8.69
CA VAL A 183 15.45 9.15 -8.53
C VAL A 183 16.52 8.25 -7.91
N ALA A 184 16.21 7.57 -6.81
CA ALA A 184 17.14 6.64 -6.14
C ALA A 184 17.53 5.47 -7.05
N GLY A 185 16.58 4.93 -7.82
CA GLY A 185 16.82 3.88 -8.81
C GLY A 185 17.75 4.34 -9.94
N TRP A 186 17.53 5.52 -10.49
CA TRP A 186 18.42 6.09 -11.51
C TRP A 186 19.83 6.32 -10.98
N ILE A 187 19.98 6.81 -9.75
CA ILE A 187 21.29 6.99 -9.12
C ILE A 187 22.01 5.63 -8.94
N GLN A 188 21.30 4.60 -8.46
CA GLN A 188 21.90 3.28 -8.29
C GLN A 188 22.22 2.60 -9.64
N MET A 189 21.44 2.87 -10.67
CA MET A 189 21.59 2.29 -12.01
C MET A 189 22.70 2.94 -12.82
N MET A 190 22.76 4.27 -12.83
CA MET A 190 23.62 5.05 -13.72
C MET A 190 24.85 5.61 -13.02
N GLY A 191 24.89 5.59 -11.68
CA GLY A 191 25.80 6.40 -10.87
C GLY A 191 25.28 7.83 -10.70
N GLU A 192 25.67 8.48 -9.61
CA GLU A 192 25.04 9.73 -9.16
C GLU A 192 25.23 10.89 -10.16
N GLU A 193 26.44 11.06 -10.69
CA GLU A 193 26.74 12.16 -11.64
C GLU A 193 25.93 12.04 -12.93
N GLU A 194 25.86 10.84 -13.50
CA GLU A 194 25.11 10.60 -14.74
C GLU A 194 23.61 10.69 -14.52
N ALA A 195 23.11 10.20 -13.38
CA ALA A 195 21.71 10.33 -13.03
C ALA A 195 21.27 11.79 -12.91
N TRP A 196 22.09 12.67 -12.29
CA TRP A 196 21.79 14.10 -12.24
C TRP A 196 21.85 14.74 -13.63
N ARG A 197 22.81 14.39 -14.49
CA ARG A 197 22.83 14.87 -15.89
C ARG A 197 21.58 14.45 -16.68
N PHE A 198 21.17 13.20 -16.50
CA PHE A 198 19.92 12.71 -17.11
C PHE A 198 18.71 13.51 -16.60
N MET A 199 18.59 13.69 -15.28
CA MET A 199 17.47 14.44 -14.69
C MET A 199 17.46 15.91 -15.08
N ASP A 200 18.61 16.57 -15.25
CA ASP A 200 18.71 17.94 -15.78
C ASP A 200 18.14 18.03 -17.22
N ALA A 201 18.43 17.03 -18.06
CA ALA A 201 17.88 16.97 -19.40
C ALA A 201 16.38 16.61 -19.42
N LEU A 202 15.95 15.66 -18.57
CA LEU A 202 14.55 15.27 -18.39
C LEU A 202 13.70 16.45 -17.92
N ASP A 203 14.20 17.27 -16.98
CA ASP A 203 13.47 18.43 -16.44
C ASP A 203 13.02 19.40 -17.53
N LEU A 204 13.80 19.56 -18.60
CA LEU A 204 13.43 20.40 -19.74
C LEU A 204 12.13 19.93 -20.42
N ASN A 205 11.84 18.65 -20.30
CA ASN A 205 10.69 17.97 -20.91
C ASN A 205 9.50 17.81 -19.92
N VAL A 206 9.76 17.96 -18.61
CA VAL A 206 8.73 17.83 -17.58
C VAL A 206 7.82 19.07 -17.58
N GLU A 207 6.51 18.84 -17.72
CA GLU A 207 5.45 19.84 -17.54
C GLU A 207 5.23 20.13 -16.04
N THR A 208 5.13 19.05 -15.24
CA THR A 208 4.88 19.18 -13.80
C THR A 208 5.35 17.95 -13.03
N TYR A 209 5.80 18.18 -11.80
CA TYR A 209 6.05 17.14 -10.80
C TYR A 209 4.83 17.03 -9.89
N ALA A 210 4.03 15.97 -10.11
CA ALA A 210 2.74 15.78 -9.45
C ALA A 210 2.88 15.27 -8.00
N ILE A 211 2.02 15.72 -7.10
CA ILE A 211 2.02 15.27 -5.69
C ILE A 211 1.77 13.77 -5.59
N SER A 212 0.85 13.23 -6.40
CA SER A 212 0.43 11.83 -6.37
C SER A 212 1.21 11.00 -7.39
N ALA A 213 1.59 9.77 -7.00
CA ALA A 213 2.25 8.81 -7.87
C ALA A 213 1.39 8.36 -9.08
N SER A 214 0.07 8.32 -8.92
CA SER A 214 -0.87 7.86 -9.96
C SER A 214 -1.27 8.96 -10.96
N LYS A 215 -1.13 10.24 -10.59
CA LYS A 215 -1.57 11.37 -11.42
C LYS A 215 -0.88 11.45 -12.77
N PRO A 216 0.45 11.26 -12.90
CA PRO A 216 1.12 11.34 -14.20
C PRO A 216 0.57 10.36 -15.23
N CYS A 217 0.32 9.10 -14.85
CA CYS A 217 -0.27 8.12 -15.76
C CYS A 217 -1.72 8.50 -16.15
N ARG A 218 -2.51 9.05 -15.23
CA ARG A 218 -3.85 9.59 -15.54
C ARG A 218 -3.78 10.77 -16.49
N MET A 219 -2.78 11.64 -16.38
CA MET A 219 -2.56 12.75 -17.32
C MET A 219 -2.23 12.24 -18.72
N ALA A 220 -1.40 11.19 -18.83
CA ALA A 220 -1.14 10.53 -20.10
C ALA A 220 -2.41 9.85 -20.64
N ALA A 221 -3.19 9.16 -19.81
CA ALA A 221 -4.42 8.49 -20.21
C ALA A 221 -5.44 9.43 -20.88
N VAL A 222 -5.54 10.67 -20.41
CA VAL A 222 -6.43 11.69 -20.99
C VAL A 222 -5.73 12.57 -22.06
N GLY A 223 -4.49 12.27 -22.41
CA GLY A 223 -3.73 12.97 -23.46
C GLY A 223 -3.21 14.36 -23.08
N ARG A 224 -3.19 14.73 -21.81
CA ARG A 224 -2.61 15.99 -21.34
C ARG A 224 -1.10 16.04 -21.51
N VAL A 225 -0.43 14.90 -21.29
CA VAL A 225 1.00 14.68 -21.55
C VAL A 225 1.17 13.45 -22.44
N ALA A 226 2.29 13.36 -23.13
CA ALA A 226 2.62 12.18 -23.92
C ALA A 226 3.07 11.03 -23.03
N ALA A 227 3.94 11.33 -22.06
CA ALA A 227 4.52 10.35 -21.15
C ALA A 227 4.23 10.71 -19.69
N GLY A 228 3.58 9.80 -18.97
CA GLY A 228 3.38 9.86 -17.53
C GLY A 228 4.21 8.78 -16.81
N LEU A 229 5.16 9.18 -15.99
CA LEU A 229 5.92 8.26 -15.17
C LEU A 229 5.08 7.87 -13.95
N SER A 230 4.91 6.57 -13.69
CA SER A 230 4.05 6.09 -12.62
C SER A 230 4.47 4.69 -12.19
N PHE A 231 3.56 3.93 -11.58
CA PHE A 231 3.80 2.55 -11.18
C PHE A 231 2.90 1.58 -11.96
N GLU A 232 3.36 0.34 -12.09
CA GLU A 232 2.82 -0.66 -13.03
C GLU A 232 1.35 -0.98 -12.80
N TYR A 233 0.92 -1.20 -11.55
CA TYR A 233 -0.47 -1.61 -11.31
C TYR A 233 -1.47 -0.47 -11.56
N ARG A 234 -1.09 0.82 -11.37
CA ARG A 234 -1.92 1.95 -11.81
C ARG A 234 -2.03 2.00 -13.34
N ALA A 235 -0.93 1.75 -14.04
CA ALA A 235 -0.92 1.70 -15.49
C ALA A 235 -1.81 0.55 -16.02
N ALA A 236 -1.72 -0.64 -15.38
CA ALA A 236 -2.54 -1.80 -15.71
C ALA A 236 -4.04 -1.52 -15.48
N GLN A 237 -4.42 -0.89 -14.36
CA GLN A 237 -5.80 -0.52 -14.08
C GLN A 237 -6.36 0.42 -15.16
N LEU A 238 -5.65 1.50 -15.49
CA LEU A 238 -6.07 2.43 -16.54
C LEU A 238 -6.21 1.74 -17.89
N LYS A 239 -5.32 0.80 -18.21
CA LYS A 239 -5.41 0.02 -19.44
C LYS A 239 -6.61 -0.93 -19.43
N ALA A 240 -6.91 -1.56 -18.30
CA ALA A 240 -8.12 -2.38 -18.11
C ALA A 240 -9.42 -1.56 -18.24
N GLU A 241 -9.39 -0.29 -17.84
CA GLU A 241 -10.48 0.67 -18.02
C GLU A 241 -10.59 1.21 -19.46
N GLY A 242 -9.70 0.78 -20.37
CA GLY A 242 -9.71 1.16 -21.78
C GLY A 242 -8.93 2.43 -22.11
N ALA A 243 -8.08 2.93 -21.23
CA ALA A 243 -7.25 4.10 -21.53
C ALA A 243 -6.28 3.81 -22.70
N PRO A 244 -6.13 4.76 -23.65
CA PRO A 244 -5.32 4.59 -24.84
C PRO A 244 -3.82 4.79 -24.53
N ILE A 245 -3.29 4.03 -23.57
CA ILE A 245 -1.89 4.09 -23.15
C ILE A 245 -1.15 2.80 -23.46
N ASP A 246 0.11 2.92 -23.84
CA ASP A 246 1.08 1.84 -23.81
C ASP A 246 1.83 1.88 -22.48
N ILE A 247 2.08 0.72 -21.87
CA ILE A 247 2.90 0.59 -20.67
C ILE A 247 4.29 0.17 -21.11
N LEU A 248 5.28 1.03 -20.91
CA LEU A 248 6.64 0.78 -21.35
C LEU A 248 7.56 0.47 -20.16
N LEU A 249 8.43 -0.51 -20.37
CA LEU A 249 9.45 -0.95 -19.42
C LEU A 249 10.82 -0.54 -19.97
N PRO A 250 11.44 0.54 -19.49
CA PRO A 250 12.78 0.96 -19.90
C PRO A 250 13.82 -0.14 -19.78
N ALA A 251 14.70 -0.22 -20.78
CA ALA A 251 15.64 -1.33 -20.94
C ALA A 251 16.69 -1.40 -19.84
N GLU A 252 17.05 -0.26 -19.25
CA GLU A 252 18.06 -0.18 -18.18
C GLU A 252 17.57 -0.82 -16.88
N GLY A 253 16.26 -0.99 -16.71
CA GLY A 253 15.65 -1.57 -15.54
C GLY A 253 14.65 -0.65 -14.83
N LEU A 254 13.92 -1.23 -13.87
CA LEU A 254 12.85 -0.56 -13.15
C LEU A 254 13.23 -0.39 -11.68
N GLY A 255 13.27 0.84 -11.19
CA GLY A 255 13.29 1.08 -9.77
C GLY A 255 11.99 0.58 -9.14
N TRP A 256 12.08 -0.02 -7.95
CA TRP A 256 10.92 -0.57 -7.24
C TRP A 256 11.03 -0.35 -5.74
N ASP A 257 9.90 -0.32 -5.07
CA ASP A 257 9.78 -0.43 -3.62
C ASP A 257 8.59 -1.33 -3.33
N MET A 258 8.22 -1.46 -2.11
CA MET A 258 7.04 -2.21 -1.71
C MET A 258 6.15 -1.36 -0.80
N GLU A 259 4.87 -1.57 -0.89
CA GLU A 259 3.97 -1.20 0.18
C GLU A 259 4.21 -2.15 1.34
N ALA A 260 4.25 -1.60 2.54
CA ALA A 260 4.54 -2.37 3.73
C ALA A 260 3.64 -1.96 4.89
N ALA A 261 3.53 -2.84 5.88
CA ALA A 261 2.73 -2.63 7.08
C ALA A 261 3.61 -2.71 8.33
N ALA A 262 3.26 -1.92 9.34
CA ALA A 262 3.94 -1.87 10.63
C ALA A 262 2.99 -1.41 11.74
N VAL A 263 3.27 -1.83 12.97
CA VAL A 263 2.63 -1.29 14.18
C VAL A 263 3.47 -0.13 14.71
N LEU A 264 2.82 0.94 15.14
CA LEU A 264 3.52 2.07 15.75
C LEU A 264 3.71 1.85 17.25
N ARG A 265 4.85 2.27 17.78
CA ARG A 265 5.27 1.98 19.17
C ARG A 265 4.36 2.62 20.22
N TRP A 266 3.70 3.72 19.89
CA TRP A 266 2.85 4.49 20.81
C TRP A 266 1.36 4.11 20.76
N THR A 267 0.98 3.06 20.02
CA THR A 267 -0.41 2.63 19.95
C THR A 267 -0.95 2.24 21.34
N ASP A 268 -2.15 2.71 21.65
CA ASP A 268 -2.88 2.32 22.86
C ASP A 268 -3.64 1.00 22.65
N ALA A 269 -3.69 0.48 21.40
CA ALA A 269 -4.39 -0.74 21.04
C ALA A 269 -3.47 -1.80 20.39
N PRO A 270 -2.35 -2.19 21.06
CA PRO A 270 -1.32 -3.03 20.43
C PRO A 270 -1.85 -4.40 19.95
N GLU A 271 -2.79 -5.01 20.67
CA GLU A 271 -3.35 -6.31 20.27
C GLU A 271 -4.21 -6.20 19.00
N ALA A 272 -4.99 -5.12 18.87
CA ALA A 272 -5.76 -4.86 17.66
C ALA A 272 -4.85 -4.53 16.47
N ALA A 273 -3.79 -3.74 16.69
CA ALA A 273 -2.79 -3.41 15.67
C ALA A 273 -1.99 -4.66 15.23
N ARG A 274 -1.68 -5.60 16.12
CA ARG A 274 -1.07 -6.89 15.77
C ARG A 274 -2.00 -7.75 14.90
N ARG A 275 -3.30 -7.78 15.21
CA ARG A 275 -4.29 -8.46 14.35
C ARG A 275 -4.37 -7.83 12.94
N LEU A 276 -4.17 -6.52 12.85
CA LEU A 276 -4.06 -5.85 11.55
C LEU A 276 -2.83 -6.35 10.78
N MET A 277 -1.68 -6.52 11.44
CA MET A 277 -0.47 -7.08 10.85
C MET A 277 -0.66 -8.53 10.41
N ASP A 278 -1.29 -9.38 11.24
CA ASP A 278 -1.61 -10.77 10.88
C ASP A 278 -2.48 -10.82 9.63
N PHE A 279 -3.50 -9.96 9.56
CA PHE A 279 -4.35 -9.87 8.39
C PHE A 279 -3.58 -9.37 7.16
N ALA A 280 -2.77 -8.31 7.28
CA ALA A 280 -1.99 -7.76 6.17
C ALA A 280 -1.00 -8.79 5.58
N ALA A 281 -0.44 -9.68 6.42
CA ALA A 281 0.42 -10.78 6.01
C ALA A 281 -0.34 -11.95 5.38
N SER A 282 -1.65 -12.09 5.64
CA SER A 282 -2.43 -13.27 5.28
C SER A 282 -2.59 -13.47 3.78
N GLU A 283 -2.82 -14.72 3.37
CA GLU A 283 -3.18 -15.06 2.00
C GLU A 283 -4.43 -14.30 1.55
N ALA A 284 -5.41 -14.12 2.44
CA ALA A 284 -6.65 -13.40 2.15
C ALA A 284 -6.40 -11.95 1.73
N ALA A 285 -5.58 -11.21 2.49
CA ALA A 285 -5.20 -9.85 2.14
C ALA A 285 -4.37 -9.78 0.85
N ASN A 286 -3.41 -10.71 0.68
CA ASN A 286 -2.56 -10.75 -0.52
C ASN A 286 -3.37 -11.09 -1.78
N ARG A 287 -4.44 -11.89 -1.69
CA ARG A 287 -5.38 -12.07 -2.79
C ARG A 287 -6.11 -10.78 -3.16
N LEU A 288 -6.44 -9.93 -2.17
CA LEU A 288 -7.03 -8.60 -2.45
C LEU A 288 -6.01 -7.68 -3.15
N TYR A 289 -4.75 -7.66 -2.69
CA TYR A 289 -3.70 -6.88 -3.38
C TYR A 289 -3.52 -7.36 -4.82
N ALA A 290 -3.56 -8.67 -5.04
CA ALA A 290 -3.41 -9.27 -6.37
C ALA A 290 -4.54 -8.89 -7.34
N THR A 291 -5.76 -8.58 -6.86
CA THR A 291 -6.87 -8.11 -7.71
C THR A 291 -6.58 -6.76 -8.38
N ASN A 292 -5.61 -6.01 -7.85
CA ASN A 292 -5.20 -4.70 -8.35
C ASN A 292 -3.97 -4.78 -9.27
N TYR A 293 -3.67 -5.94 -9.82
CA TYR A 293 -2.50 -6.19 -10.68
C TYR A 293 -1.14 -6.03 -9.96
N ALA A 294 -1.13 -5.93 -8.64
CA ALA A 294 0.10 -5.77 -7.87
C ALA A 294 0.88 -7.09 -7.76
N ILE A 295 2.20 -7.01 -7.75
CA ILE A 295 3.07 -8.13 -7.41
C ILE A 295 3.06 -8.25 -5.87
N VAL A 296 2.52 -9.36 -5.35
CA VAL A 296 2.30 -9.54 -3.91
C VAL A 296 3.48 -10.21 -3.21
N ALA A 297 3.62 -9.94 -1.91
CA ALA A 297 4.69 -10.46 -1.08
C ALA A 297 4.47 -11.92 -0.65
N HIS A 298 3.22 -12.41 -0.61
CA HIS A 298 2.89 -13.77 -0.20
C HIS A 298 3.18 -14.78 -1.30
N THR A 299 4.04 -15.76 -1.02
CA THR A 299 4.53 -16.75 -2.01
C THR A 299 3.45 -17.68 -2.55
N GLY A 300 2.37 -17.90 -1.80
CA GLY A 300 1.22 -18.74 -2.19
C GLY A 300 0.19 -18.02 -3.08
N VAL A 301 0.40 -16.73 -3.41
CA VAL A 301 -0.54 -15.95 -4.22
C VAL A 301 0.10 -15.55 -5.55
N THR A 302 -0.57 -15.90 -6.66
CA THR A 302 -0.14 -15.50 -8.00
C THR A 302 -0.99 -14.32 -8.47
N PRO A 303 -0.39 -13.13 -8.72
CA PRO A 303 -1.12 -11.98 -9.23
C PRO A 303 -1.48 -12.16 -10.71
N SER A 304 -2.57 -11.51 -11.13
CA SER A 304 -2.86 -11.33 -12.56
C SER A 304 -1.94 -10.25 -13.14
N LEU A 305 -1.24 -10.59 -14.22
CA LEU A 305 -0.37 -9.65 -14.96
C LEU A 305 -0.94 -9.36 -16.36
N GLU A 306 -2.25 -9.56 -16.56
CA GLU A 306 -2.90 -9.54 -17.87
C GLU A 306 -2.66 -8.26 -18.67
N PHE A 307 -2.68 -7.10 -18.00
CA PHE A 307 -2.48 -5.80 -18.65
C PHE A 307 -1.06 -5.26 -18.57
N LEU A 308 -0.16 -6.02 -17.98
CA LEU A 308 1.24 -5.63 -17.84
C LEU A 308 2.09 -6.26 -18.95
N PRO A 309 3.12 -5.55 -19.43
CA PRO A 309 4.04 -6.11 -20.40
C PRO A 309 4.77 -7.34 -19.84
N PRO A 310 5.04 -8.36 -20.67
CA PRO A 310 5.82 -9.51 -20.25
C PRO A 310 7.24 -9.11 -19.83
N GLY A 311 7.83 -9.89 -18.91
CA GLY A 311 9.19 -9.65 -18.43
C GLY A 311 9.35 -8.53 -17.40
N LEU A 312 8.26 -7.98 -16.85
CA LEU A 312 8.33 -6.92 -15.84
C LEU A 312 9.19 -7.32 -14.64
N LYS A 313 9.00 -8.54 -14.11
CA LYS A 313 9.77 -9.04 -12.95
C LYS A 313 11.27 -9.16 -13.24
N ASP A 314 11.63 -9.46 -14.49
CA ASP A 314 13.02 -9.60 -14.93
C ASP A 314 13.71 -8.24 -15.12
N ARG A 315 12.92 -7.16 -15.16
CA ARG A 315 13.39 -5.78 -15.27
C ARG A 315 13.54 -5.07 -13.94
N LEU A 316 13.10 -5.68 -12.83
CA LEU A 316 13.30 -5.09 -11.50
C LEU A 316 14.80 -4.99 -11.19
N LEU A 317 15.25 -3.80 -10.80
CA LEU A 317 16.64 -3.58 -10.44
C LEU A 317 17.03 -4.41 -9.20
N ALA A 318 18.27 -4.88 -9.17
CA ALA A 318 18.91 -5.35 -7.95
C ALA A 318 19.31 -4.14 -7.10
N GLN A 319 18.33 -3.40 -6.59
CA GLN A 319 18.57 -2.16 -5.84
C GLN A 319 18.64 -2.38 -4.33
N ASP A 320 19.38 -1.51 -3.66
CA ASP A 320 19.49 -1.45 -2.20
C ASP A 320 18.48 -0.45 -1.64
N ILE A 321 17.36 -0.96 -1.09
CA ILE A 321 16.32 -0.13 -0.47
C ILE A 321 16.79 0.49 0.86
N ALA A 322 17.72 -0.16 1.57
CA ALA A 322 18.29 0.39 2.78
C ALA A 322 19.18 1.59 2.45
N TRP A 323 20.04 1.47 1.43
CA TRP A 323 20.79 2.59 0.89
C TRP A 323 19.87 3.75 0.44
N ALA A 324 18.78 3.43 -0.26
CA ALA A 324 17.81 4.45 -0.65
C ALA A 324 17.19 5.15 0.56
N SER A 325 16.85 4.41 1.61
CA SER A 325 16.38 5.01 2.87
C SER A 325 17.41 5.94 3.50
N ASP A 326 18.69 5.52 3.57
CA ASP A 326 19.79 6.27 4.19
C ASP A 326 20.12 7.58 3.46
N ASN A 327 20.04 7.56 2.13
CA ASN A 327 20.39 8.70 1.30
C ASN A 327 19.22 9.63 1.01
N ARG A 328 18.01 9.33 1.53
CA ARG A 328 16.78 10.04 1.17
C ARG A 328 16.89 11.55 1.38
N GLU A 329 17.29 12.01 2.54
CA GLU A 329 17.35 13.44 2.84
C GLU A 329 18.32 14.20 1.93
N ARG A 330 19.50 13.65 1.70
CA ARG A 330 20.52 14.21 0.83
C ARG A 330 20.03 14.30 -0.62
N ILE A 331 19.47 13.21 -1.12
CA ILE A 331 18.95 13.15 -2.50
C ILE A 331 17.79 14.13 -2.67
N LEU A 332 16.85 14.19 -1.73
CA LEU A 332 15.71 15.11 -1.80
C LEU A 332 16.12 16.57 -1.70
N ALA A 333 17.12 16.90 -0.87
CA ALA A 333 17.65 18.25 -0.78
C ALA A 333 18.27 18.72 -2.11
N GLU A 334 19.09 17.86 -2.75
CA GLU A 334 19.68 18.16 -4.06
C GLU A 334 18.63 18.23 -5.15
N TRP A 335 17.64 17.33 -5.15
CA TRP A 335 16.53 17.34 -6.10
C TRP A 335 15.71 18.63 -5.99
N ARG A 336 15.35 19.03 -4.76
CA ARG A 336 14.61 20.28 -4.50
C ARG A 336 15.36 21.50 -5.01
N ARG A 337 16.67 21.54 -4.78
CA ARG A 337 17.55 22.63 -5.24
C ARG A 337 17.53 22.76 -6.76
N ARG A 338 17.49 21.63 -7.50
CA ARG A 338 17.54 21.64 -8.98
C ARG A 338 16.16 21.89 -9.60
N TYR A 339 15.10 21.23 -9.12
CA TYR A 339 13.85 21.09 -9.85
C TYR A 339 12.60 21.57 -9.09
N GLY A 340 12.76 22.12 -7.90
CA GLY A 340 11.64 22.52 -7.05
C GLY A 340 10.68 23.56 -7.65
N ALA A 341 11.06 24.26 -8.71
CA ALA A 341 10.24 25.31 -9.32
C ALA A 341 9.01 24.79 -10.11
N LYS A 342 9.01 23.50 -10.52
CA LYS A 342 7.91 22.88 -11.30
C LYS A 342 7.02 21.95 -10.45
N VAL A 343 7.19 21.99 -9.14
CA VAL A 343 6.38 21.16 -8.24
C VAL A 343 4.95 21.65 -8.22
N GLU A 344 4.01 20.70 -8.30
CA GLU A 344 2.58 20.99 -8.11
C GLU A 344 2.35 21.52 -6.69
N GLU A 345 1.61 22.63 -6.60
CA GLU A 345 1.16 23.15 -5.30
C GLU A 345 0.07 22.25 -4.69
N PRO A 346 0.04 22.10 -3.34
CA PRO A 346 -0.94 21.29 -2.62
C PRO A 346 -2.39 21.69 -2.83
#